data_df492c9d4ea31bb8567580e6dc1509fd
#
_entry.id   df492c9d4ea31bb8567580e6dc1509fd
#
_cell.length_a   1.000
_cell.length_b   1.000
_cell.length_c   1.000
_cell.angle_alpha   90.00
_cell.angle_beta   90.00
_cell.angle_gamma   90.00
#
_symmetry.space_group_name_H-M   'P 1'
#
loop_
_entity.id
_entity.type
_entity.pdbx_description
1 polymer ?
#
loop_
_entity_poly.entity_id
_entity_poly.type
_entity_poly.pdbx_seq_one_letter_code
_entity_poly.pdbx_strand_id
1 'polypeptide(L)'
;MKALGLVLTTALFVGITSCNPPQNQNNATPTASTTTPTPAPSSPTPTSTAPTTATVKGSNFKWQDDVSGTPVTTIKVGGTITWTITGGTHKLERVAKSAANGCDELDASFDSNNLTSGQSVSRTFTKVGTFGYHCGIHLGNPNCKTPPGNGPMPGVIKVVP
;
A
#
# COMPACT_ATOMS: atom_id res chain seq x y z
N MET A 1 18.29 21.44 38.06
CA MET A 1 18.81 20.20 38.65
C MET A 1 17.63 19.36 39.11
N LYS A 2 17.24 18.30 38.34
CA LYS A 2 16.32 17.25 38.81
C LYS A 2 16.80 15.94 38.23
N ALA A 3 17.01 14.97 39.11
CA ALA A 3 17.72 13.73 38.91
C ALA A 3 16.96 12.71 38.05
N LEU A 4 17.75 11.98 37.30
CA LEU A 4 17.42 10.85 36.46
C LEU A 4 17.21 9.60 37.33
N GLY A 5 16.04 8.99 37.29
CA GLY A 5 15.74 7.70 37.93
C GLY A 5 15.78 6.57 36.91
N LEU A 6 16.86 5.76 36.96
CA LEU A 6 17.02 4.53 36.20
C LEU A 6 16.37 3.39 36.98
N VAL A 7 15.31 2.77 36.45
CA VAL A 7 14.70 1.55 36.99
C VAL A 7 15.20 0.35 36.18
N LEU A 8 16.03 -0.46 36.81
CA LEU A 8 16.56 -1.72 36.28
C LEU A 8 15.61 -2.86 36.69
N THR A 9 14.88 -3.46 35.76
CA THR A 9 14.04 -4.63 36.02
C THR A 9 14.78 -5.90 35.58
N THR A 10 15.18 -6.71 36.56
CA THR A 10 15.82 -8.01 36.40
C THR A 10 14.76 -9.08 36.15
N ALA A 11 14.77 -9.75 34.99
CA ALA A 11 13.92 -10.89 34.68
C ALA A 11 14.59 -12.19 35.16
N LEU A 12 13.93 -12.92 36.05
CA LEU A 12 14.34 -14.22 36.58
C LEU A 12 13.85 -15.33 35.63
N PHE A 13 14.77 -16.06 34.99
CA PHE A 13 14.47 -17.26 34.20
C PHE A 13 14.36 -18.46 35.12
N VAL A 14 13.18 -19.09 35.20
CA VAL A 14 12.96 -20.38 35.84
C VAL A 14 13.03 -21.48 34.76
N GLY A 15 14.06 -22.29 34.78
CA GLY A 15 14.20 -23.46 33.94
C GLY A 15 13.35 -24.63 34.46
N ILE A 16 12.49 -25.18 33.60
CA ILE A 16 11.76 -26.44 33.88
C ILE A 16 12.42 -27.58 33.12
N THR A 17 13.05 -28.46 33.85
CA THR A 17 13.60 -29.73 33.37
C THR A 17 12.45 -30.76 33.24
N SER A 18 12.12 -31.16 32.01
CA SER A 18 11.15 -32.22 31.74
C SER A 18 11.85 -33.56 31.62
N CYS A 19 11.55 -34.49 32.52
CA CYS A 19 11.99 -35.89 32.45
C CYS A 19 11.04 -36.66 31.51
N ASN A 20 11.56 -37.20 30.40
CA ASN A 20 10.85 -38.14 29.56
C ASN A 20 11.05 -39.58 30.06
N PRO A 21 9.97 -40.40 30.17
CA PRO A 21 10.11 -41.85 30.42
C PRO A 21 10.48 -42.60 29.12
N PRO A 22 11.10 -43.77 29.21
CA PRO A 22 11.56 -44.56 28.07
C PRO A 22 10.34 -45.15 27.32
N GLN A 23 10.26 -44.88 26.02
CA GLN A 23 9.27 -45.46 25.11
C GLN A 23 9.79 -46.83 24.61
N ASN A 24 8.95 -47.84 24.80
CA ASN A 24 9.14 -49.20 24.30
C ASN A 24 8.95 -49.21 22.76
N GLN A 25 9.98 -49.56 22.01
CA GLN A 25 9.97 -49.66 20.56
C GLN A 25 9.39 -51.03 20.14
N ASN A 26 8.12 -51.07 19.77
CA ASN A 26 7.61 -52.13 18.94
C ASN A 26 7.72 -51.75 17.47
N ASN A 27 8.71 -52.38 16.82
CA ASN A 27 9.05 -52.18 15.42
C ASN A 27 7.97 -52.85 14.53
N ALA A 28 7.07 -52.03 13.97
CA ALA A 28 6.22 -52.41 12.84
C ALA A 28 6.55 -51.47 11.68
N THR A 29 7.23 -52.02 10.69
CA THR A 29 7.57 -51.32 9.43
C THR A 29 6.27 -51.05 8.64
N PRO A 30 5.78 -49.82 8.51
CA PRO A 30 4.71 -49.52 7.57
C PRO A 30 5.30 -49.36 6.16
N THR A 31 4.87 -50.21 5.24
CA THR A 31 5.11 -50.05 3.82
C THR A 31 4.43 -48.74 3.38
N ALA A 32 5.24 -47.72 3.13
CA ALA A 32 4.74 -46.42 2.65
C ALA A 32 4.27 -46.56 1.18
N SER A 33 2.97 -46.57 0.97
CA SER A 33 2.38 -46.35 -0.34
C SER A 33 2.57 -44.86 -0.72
N THR A 34 3.51 -44.58 -1.59
CA THR A 34 3.76 -43.27 -2.15
C THR A 34 2.64 -42.95 -3.17
N THR A 35 1.54 -42.36 -2.69
CA THR A 35 0.57 -41.72 -3.59
C THR A 35 1.14 -40.36 -3.96
N THR A 36 1.63 -40.23 -5.18
CA THR A 36 2.02 -38.93 -5.77
C THR A 36 0.78 -38.02 -5.78
N PRO A 37 0.81 -36.84 -5.11
CA PRO A 37 -0.33 -35.94 -5.16
C PRO A 37 -0.50 -35.40 -6.58
N THR A 38 -1.66 -35.65 -7.17
CA THR A 38 -2.06 -35.01 -8.42
C THR A 38 -2.09 -33.49 -8.21
N PRO A 39 -1.39 -32.69 -9.02
CA PRO A 39 -1.44 -31.23 -8.89
C PRO A 39 -2.88 -30.76 -9.05
N ALA A 40 -3.36 -29.99 -8.07
CA ALA A 40 -4.67 -29.37 -8.12
C ALA A 40 -4.74 -28.39 -9.31
N PRO A 41 -5.87 -28.34 -10.05
CA PRO A 41 -6.02 -27.39 -11.14
C PRO A 41 -5.85 -25.97 -10.61
N SER A 42 -4.96 -25.20 -11.22
CA SER A 42 -4.73 -23.80 -10.91
C SER A 42 -6.01 -23.01 -11.19
N SER A 43 -6.61 -22.42 -10.16
CA SER A 43 -7.75 -21.51 -10.34
C SER A 43 -7.31 -20.34 -11.21
N PRO A 44 -8.09 -19.93 -12.24
CA PRO A 44 -7.73 -18.80 -13.07
C PRO A 44 -7.61 -17.53 -12.21
N THR A 45 -6.46 -16.89 -12.26
CA THR A 45 -6.26 -15.58 -11.63
C THR A 45 -7.22 -14.58 -12.27
N PRO A 46 -8.04 -13.84 -11.52
CA PRO A 46 -8.94 -12.86 -12.08
C PRO A 46 -8.15 -11.80 -12.85
N THR A 47 -8.37 -11.73 -14.17
CA THR A 47 -7.75 -10.71 -15.00
C THR A 47 -8.46 -9.38 -14.78
N SER A 48 -7.78 -8.42 -14.17
CA SER A 48 -8.30 -7.06 -13.96
C SER A 48 -8.55 -6.38 -15.31
N THR A 49 -9.69 -5.68 -15.46
CA THR A 49 -10.01 -4.84 -16.62
C THR A 49 -9.51 -3.40 -16.47
N ALA A 50 -8.79 -3.09 -15.39
CA ALA A 50 -8.25 -1.75 -15.18
C ALA A 50 -7.32 -1.32 -16.32
N PRO A 51 -7.25 -0.01 -16.65
CA PRO A 51 -6.40 0.50 -17.70
C PRO A 51 -4.91 0.44 -17.34
N THR A 52 -4.03 0.47 -18.33
CA THR A 52 -2.57 0.62 -18.17
C THR A 52 -2.13 2.08 -18.19
N THR A 53 -3.00 3.00 -18.56
CA THR A 53 -2.74 4.44 -18.53
C THR A 53 -3.95 5.18 -17.98
N ALA A 54 -3.70 6.25 -17.22
CA ALA A 54 -4.75 7.14 -16.74
C ALA A 54 -4.26 8.59 -16.73
N THR A 55 -5.20 9.52 -16.81
CA THR A 55 -4.93 10.96 -16.66
C THR A 55 -5.70 11.50 -15.46
N VAL A 56 -5.04 12.32 -14.66
CA VAL A 56 -5.63 13.04 -13.54
C VAL A 56 -5.46 14.53 -13.77
N LYS A 57 -6.54 15.28 -13.68
CA LYS A 57 -6.53 16.75 -13.80
C LYS A 57 -6.45 17.39 -12.41
N GLY A 58 -5.60 18.39 -12.28
CA GLY A 58 -5.46 19.21 -11.08
C GLY A 58 -5.98 20.61 -11.32
N SER A 59 -7.06 21.03 -10.65
CA SER A 59 -7.61 22.38 -10.71
C SER A 59 -8.58 22.64 -9.55
N ASN A 60 -8.84 23.91 -9.24
CA ASN A 60 -9.90 24.31 -8.29
C ASN A 60 -9.89 23.48 -6.97
N PHE A 61 -8.72 23.28 -6.40
CA PHE A 61 -8.51 22.48 -5.18
C PHE A 61 -9.00 21.02 -5.26
N LYS A 62 -8.93 20.41 -6.47
CA LYS A 62 -9.35 19.02 -6.70
C LYS A 62 -8.37 18.29 -7.58
N TRP A 63 -8.19 17.01 -7.30
CA TRP A 63 -7.70 16.01 -8.23
C TRP A 63 -8.91 15.32 -8.85
N GLN A 64 -8.93 15.14 -10.16
CA GLN A 64 -9.99 14.43 -10.86
C GLN A 64 -9.40 13.48 -11.89
N ASP A 65 -9.67 12.20 -11.73
CA ASP A 65 -9.44 11.20 -12.77
C ASP A 65 -10.31 11.53 -13.99
N ASP A 66 -9.72 11.52 -15.17
CA ASP A 66 -10.39 12.02 -16.39
C ASP A 66 -11.54 11.14 -16.85
N VAL A 67 -11.55 9.86 -16.46
CA VAL A 67 -12.61 8.91 -16.81
C VAL A 67 -13.71 8.87 -15.75
N SER A 68 -13.33 8.73 -14.49
CA SER A 68 -14.30 8.61 -13.38
C SER A 68 -14.82 9.93 -12.86
N GLY A 69 -14.13 11.05 -13.13
CA GLY A 69 -14.44 12.37 -12.58
C GLY A 69 -14.23 12.48 -11.06
N THR A 70 -13.64 11.47 -10.43
CA THR A 70 -13.42 11.40 -8.98
C THR A 70 -11.94 11.54 -8.62
N PRO A 71 -11.58 11.81 -7.35
CA PRO A 71 -10.18 11.81 -6.93
C PRO A 71 -9.61 10.40 -6.71
N VAL A 72 -10.27 9.36 -7.22
CA VAL A 72 -9.80 7.96 -7.13
C VAL A 72 -9.48 7.47 -8.53
N THR A 73 -8.22 7.09 -8.75
CA THR A 73 -7.74 6.52 -10.03
C THR A 73 -7.40 5.05 -9.84
N THR A 74 -7.94 4.19 -10.69
CA THR A 74 -7.60 2.77 -10.72
C THR A 74 -6.77 2.45 -11.96
N ILE A 75 -5.66 1.71 -11.78
CA ILE A 75 -4.73 1.36 -12.86
C ILE A 75 -4.16 -0.04 -12.62
N LYS A 76 -3.74 -0.73 -13.69
CA LYS A 76 -2.98 -1.99 -13.57
C LYS A 76 -1.57 -1.75 -13.04
N VAL A 77 -1.02 -2.75 -12.37
CA VAL A 77 0.41 -2.79 -12.05
C VAL A 77 1.26 -2.71 -13.32
N GLY A 78 2.32 -1.93 -13.30
CA GLY A 78 3.12 -1.55 -14.47
C GLY A 78 2.53 -0.37 -15.26
N GLY A 79 1.33 0.10 -14.91
CA GLY A 79 0.68 1.21 -15.58
C GLY A 79 1.21 2.58 -15.17
N THR A 80 0.90 3.60 -15.96
CA THR A 80 1.37 4.98 -15.80
C THR A 80 0.19 5.95 -15.65
N ILE A 81 0.25 6.80 -14.63
CA ILE A 81 -0.67 7.92 -14.44
C ILE A 81 0.04 9.22 -14.79
N THR A 82 -0.63 10.07 -15.54
CA THR A 82 -0.18 11.44 -15.86
C THR A 82 -1.07 12.45 -15.16
N TRP A 83 -0.48 13.28 -14.31
CA TRP A 83 -1.17 14.43 -13.72
C TRP A 83 -0.93 15.65 -14.60
N THR A 84 -2.01 16.30 -15.02
CA THR A 84 -1.99 17.54 -15.82
C THR A 84 -2.66 18.65 -15.02
N ILE A 85 -1.97 19.77 -14.83
CA ILE A 85 -2.54 20.92 -14.16
C ILE A 85 -3.31 21.76 -15.18
N THR A 86 -4.60 21.93 -14.93
CA THR A 86 -5.51 22.70 -15.81
C THR A 86 -5.86 24.06 -15.23
N GLY A 87 -5.45 24.35 -13.99
CA GLY A 87 -5.64 25.67 -13.37
C GLY A 87 -4.93 25.77 -12.03
N GLY A 88 -4.35 26.93 -11.74
CA GLY A 88 -3.63 27.20 -10.50
C GLY A 88 -2.21 26.61 -10.45
N THR A 89 -1.70 26.50 -9.23
CA THR A 89 -0.42 25.87 -8.93
C THR A 89 -0.64 24.72 -7.95
N HIS A 90 -0.12 23.56 -8.25
CA HIS A 90 -0.28 22.33 -7.46
C HIS A 90 1.03 21.58 -7.33
N LYS A 91 1.12 20.69 -6.34
CA LYS A 91 2.27 19.84 -6.06
C LYS A 91 1.78 18.45 -5.69
N LEU A 92 2.29 17.42 -6.33
CA LEU A 92 2.07 16.06 -5.84
C LEU A 92 2.91 15.83 -4.59
N GLU A 93 2.27 15.34 -3.54
CA GLU A 93 2.95 14.96 -2.32
C GLU A 93 2.29 13.67 -1.77
N ARG A 94 3.14 12.66 -1.53
CA ARG A 94 2.70 11.39 -0.96
C ARG A 94 2.30 11.56 0.50
N VAL A 95 1.45 10.68 0.99
CA VAL A 95 1.19 10.56 2.43
C VAL A 95 1.92 9.37 3.00
N ALA A 96 2.36 9.50 4.24
CA ALA A 96 3.00 8.40 4.95
C ALA A 96 2.01 7.24 5.17
N LYS A 97 2.51 6.02 5.06
CA LYS A 97 1.76 4.82 5.44
C LYS A 97 1.34 4.90 6.89
N SER A 98 0.06 4.67 7.16
CA SER A 98 -0.44 4.59 8.53
C SER A 98 -1.62 3.62 8.63
N ALA A 99 -1.77 2.98 9.80
CA ALA A 99 -2.93 2.16 10.09
C ALA A 99 -4.23 2.98 10.11
N ALA A 100 -4.15 4.28 10.40
CA ALA A 100 -5.31 5.15 10.45
C ALA A 100 -5.93 5.39 9.07
N ASN A 101 -5.11 5.75 8.06
CA ASN A 101 -5.58 6.03 6.70
C ASN A 101 -5.67 4.78 5.82
N GLY A 102 -4.99 3.68 6.18
CA GLY A 102 -4.98 2.42 5.42
C GLY A 102 -4.28 2.51 4.06
N CYS A 103 -3.49 3.57 3.83
CA CYS A 103 -2.73 3.72 2.61
C CYS A 103 -1.40 2.97 2.68
N ASP A 104 -0.99 2.40 1.56
CA ASP A 104 0.36 1.90 1.36
C ASP A 104 1.33 3.06 1.12
N GLU A 105 2.63 2.78 1.30
CA GLU A 105 3.66 3.80 1.13
C GLU A 105 4.04 3.99 -0.34
N LEU A 106 4.03 5.24 -0.79
CA LEU A 106 4.60 5.66 -2.05
C LEU A 106 6.10 5.96 -1.89
N ASP A 107 6.85 5.65 -2.93
CA ASP A 107 8.27 6.04 -3.02
C ASP A 107 8.43 7.57 -3.02
N ALA A 108 9.58 8.06 -2.52
CA ALA A 108 9.87 9.49 -2.49
C ALA A 108 9.89 10.15 -3.89
N SER A 109 10.19 9.38 -4.93
CA SER A 109 10.16 9.85 -6.33
C SER A 109 8.75 10.20 -6.82
N PHE A 110 7.70 9.84 -6.07
CA PHE A 110 6.32 10.27 -6.37
C PHE A 110 6.15 11.78 -6.26
N ASP A 111 6.80 12.40 -5.29
CA ASP A 111 6.66 13.83 -5.04
C ASP A 111 7.12 14.65 -6.27
N SER A 112 6.48 15.77 -6.52
CA SER A 112 6.84 16.69 -7.60
C SER A 112 7.34 18.04 -7.06
N ASN A 113 7.93 18.85 -7.93
CA ASN A 113 8.02 20.29 -7.73
C ASN A 113 6.62 20.92 -7.92
N ASN A 114 6.51 22.23 -7.69
CA ASN A 114 5.32 22.96 -8.02
C ASN A 114 5.07 22.90 -9.54
N LEU A 115 3.84 22.56 -9.91
CA LEU A 115 3.37 22.48 -11.29
C LEU A 115 2.32 23.56 -11.50
N THR A 116 2.46 24.34 -12.57
CA THR A 116 1.50 25.38 -12.97
C THR A 116 0.62 24.90 -14.11
N SER A 117 -0.42 25.66 -14.42
CA SER A 117 -1.35 25.36 -15.52
C SER A 117 -0.60 25.04 -16.84
N GLY A 118 -0.99 23.96 -17.51
CA GLY A 118 -0.37 23.42 -18.71
C GLY A 118 0.79 22.44 -18.45
N GLN A 119 1.32 22.34 -17.23
CA GLN A 119 2.37 21.41 -16.89
C GLN A 119 1.81 20.03 -16.50
N SER A 120 2.62 19.00 -16.74
CA SER A 120 2.28 17.61 -16.43
C SER A 120 3.46 16.88 -15.82
N VAL A 121 3.15 15.83 -15.07
CA VAL A 121 4.12 14.87 -14.52
C VAL A 121 3.53 13.47 -14.58
N SER A 122 4.34 12.47 -14.92
CA SER A 122 3.90 11.07 -14.98
C SER A 122 4.62 10.21 -13.95
N ARG A 123 3.94 9.16 -13.47
CA ARG A 123 4.50 8.14 -12.56
C ARG A 123 4.02 6.75 -12.97
N THR A 124 4.93 5.78 -12.95
CA THR A 124 4.64 4.37 -13.21
C THR A 124 4.55 3.62 -11.89
N PHE A 125 3.54 2.77 -11.75
CA PHE A 125 3.24 2.03 -10.51
C PHE A 125 3.59 0.55 -10.67
N THR A 126 4.65 0.10 -10.05
CA THR A 126 5.18 -1.27 -10.16
C THR A 126 4.74 -2.21 -9.04
N LYS A 127 3.94 -1.71 -8.07
CA LYS A 127 3.44 -2.50 -6.93
C LYS A 127 1.93 -2.39 -6.85
N VAL A 128 1.27 -3.52 -6.64
CA VAL A 128 -0.15 -3.58 -6.28
C VAL A 128 -0.35 -2.96 -4.90
N GLY A 129 -1.42 -2.18 -4.73
CA GLY A 129 -1.70 -1.50 -3.47
C GLY A 129 -2.69 -0.36 -3.60
N THR A 130 -2.97 0.29 -2.48
CA THR A 130 -3.81 1.51 -2.44
C THR A 130 -3.02 2.64 -1.79
N PHE A 131 -2.76 3.67 -2.55
CA PHE A 131 -1.84 4.75 -2.21
C PHE A 131 -2.59 6.07 -2.08
N GLY A 132 -2.25 6.83 -1.04
CA GLY A 132 -2.79 8.17 -0.84
C GLY A 132 -1.78 9.26 -1.24
N TYR A 133 -2.29 10.34 -1.80
CA TYR A 133 -1.52 11.55 -2.06
C TYR A 133 -2.38 12.80 -1.89
N HIS A 134 -1.76 13.94 -1.80
CA HIS A 134 -2.46 15.21 -1.75
C HIS A 134 -1.68 16.30 -2.53
N CYS A 135 -2.27 17.48 -2.62
CA CYS A 135 -1.53 18.65 -3.05
C CYS A 135 -0.73 19.22 -1.86
N GLY A 136 0.60 19.24 -1.96
CA GLY A 136 1.48 19.73 -0.89
C GLY A 136 1.36 21.23 -0.57
N ILE A 137 0.61 22.01 -1.43
CA ILE A 137 0.32 23.43 -1.19
C ILE A 137 -1.02 23.59 -0.46
N HIS A 138 -2.03 22.81 -0.86
CA HIS A 138 -3.40 22.96 -0.36
C HIS A 138 -3.73 21.96 0.76
N LEU A 139 -2.89 20.95 0.92
CA LEU A 139 -3.03 19.85 1.86
C LEU A 139 -4.29 19.00 1.60
N GLY A 140 -4.54 18.05 2.43
CA GLY A 140 -5.64 17.10 2.35
C GLY A 140 -5.28 15.86 3.15
N ASN A 141 -6.29 15.12 3.57
CA ASN A 141 -6.09 13.86 4.31
C ASN A 141 -6.64 12.70 3.48
N PRO A 142 -5.86 12.12 2.56
CA PRO A 142 -6.28 10.93 1.83
C PRO A 142 -6.57 9.77 2.77
N ASN A 143 -7.63 9.03 2.46
CA ASN A 143 -8.02 7.87 3.22
C ASN A 143 -8.29 6.70 2.26
N CYS A 144 -7.46 5.69 2.31
CA CYS A 144 -7.55 4.55 1.41
C CYS A 144 -8.60 3.51 1.85
N LYS A 145 -9.06 3.55 3.12
CA LYS A 145 -10.20 2.75 3.62
C LYS A 145 -11.54 3.32 3.15
N THR A 146 -11.65 4.65 3.16
CA THR A 146 -12.84 5.40 2.74
C THR A 146 -12.44 6.51 1.76
N PRO A 147 -12.08 6.15 0.52
CA PRO A 147 -11.58 7.11 -0.45
C PRO A 147 -12.63 8.17 -0.85
N PRO A 148 -12.18 9.40 -1.16
CA PRO A 148 -10.78 9.84 -1.26
C PRO A 148 -10.20 10.33 0.06
N GLY A 149 -11.00 10.47 1.12
CA GLY A 149 -10.65 11.15 2.36
C GLY A 149 -11.25 12.54 2.47
N ASN A 150 -10.65 13.41 3.30
CA ASN A 150 -11.16 14.74 3.65
C ASN A 150 -10.18 15.86 3.30
N GLY A 151 -10.68 17.09 3.28
CA GLY A 151 -9.90 18.31 3.02
C GLY A 151 -9.80 18.65 1.54
N PRO A 152 -9.05 19.75 1.24
CA PRO A 152 -8.93 20.25 -0.13
C PRO A 152 -7.97 19.44 -0.95
N MET A 153 -8.11 18.71 -1.88
CA MET A 153 -7.23 17.96 -2.78
C MET A 153 -6.62 16.65 -2.25
N PRO A 154 -7.39 15.77 -1.58
CA PRO A 154 -6.94 14.38 -1.42
C PRO A 154 -7.05 13.62 -2.74
N GLY A 155 -6.16 12.64 -2.95
CA GLY A 155 -6.22 11.71 -4.07
C GLY A 155 -5.88 10.29 -3.62
N VAL A 156 -6.48 9.30 -4.27
CA VAL A 156 -6.22 7.89 -4.01
C VAL A 156 -5.95 7.14 -5.31
N ILE A 157 -4.91 6.33 -5.32
CA ILE A 157 -4.54 5.48 -6.45
C ILE A 157 -4.74 4.03 -6.01
N LYS A 158 -5.50 3.26 -6.81
CA LYS A 158 -5.66 1.82 -6.67
C LYS A 158 -4.89 1.12 -7.78
N VAL A 159 -3.82 0.43 -7.43
CA VAL A 159 -3.03 -0.38 -8.36
C VAL A 159 -3.46 -1.83 -8.20
N VAL A 160 -4.01 -2.39 -9.26
CA VAL A 160 -4.55 -3.76 -9.29
C VAL A 160 -3.72 -4.67 -10.19
N PRO A 161 -3.81 -5.99 -10.03
CA PRO A 161 -3.13 -6.97 -10.89
C PRO A 161 -3.48 -6.84 -12.37
#